data_7feced54dc9e76bd4fb87a0731c3e629
#
_entry.id   7feced54dc9e76bd4fb87a0731c3e629
#
_cell.length_a   1.000
_cell.length_b   1.000
_cell.length_c   1.000
_cell.angle_alpha   90.00
_cell.angle_beta   90.00
_cell.angle_gamma   90.00
#
_symmetry.space_group_name_H-M   'P 1'
#
loop_
_entity.id
_entity.type
_entity.pdbx_description
1 polymer ?
#
loop_
_entity_poly.entity_id
_entity_poly.type
_entity_poly.pdbx_seq_one_letter_code
_entity_poly.pdbx_strand_id
1 'polypeptide(L)'
;DVSTWPSVDVFIPTYNEPLSVVRPTVLAAMALDWPADRFKVYLLDDGRREEFRAFAAEVGVQYIIRPDNHHAKAGNLNHALQKTDGELVAIFDCDHLPTRSFLKTAVGWFQRDPKCAMLQTPHHFFSPDPFERNLGTFRRVPNEGALFYGLIQAGPDFWPATFFCRS
;
A
#
# COMPACT_ATOMS: atom_id res chain seq x y z
N ASP A 1 -13.22 -11.23 18.70
CA ASP A 1 -13.50 -12.45 17.92
C ASP A 1 -12.99 -12.25 16.52
N VAL A 2 -12.10 -13.12 16.03
CA VAL A 2 -11.47 -13.03 14.71
C VAL A 2 -12.51 -13.16 13.59
N SER A 3 -13.63 -13.80 13.84
CA SER A 3 -14.74 -13.97 12.88
C SER A 3 -15.41 -12.63 12.47
N THR A 4 -15.21 -11.57 13.24
CA THR A 4 -15.79 -10.24 12.98
C THR A 4 -14.82 -9.29 12.26
N TRP A 5 -13.61 -9.75 11.92
CA TRP A 5 -12.65 -8.91 11.23
C TRP A 5 -13.04 -8.75 9.76
N PRO A 6 -13.02 -7.53 9.21
CA PRO A 6 -13.40 -7.31 7.82
C PRO A 6 -12.44 -7.97 6.85
N SER A 7 -12.94 -8.29 5.67
CA SER A 7 -12.11 -8.72 4.55
C SER A 7 -11.37 -7.52 3.95
N VAL A 8 -10.11 -7.73 3.58
CA VAL A 8 -9.21 -6.66 3.08
C VAL A 8 -8.60 -7.08 1.74
N ASP A 9 -8.76 -6.25 0.73
CA ASP A 9 -8.03 -6.34 -0.52
C ASP A 9 -6.81 -5.39 -0.47
N VAL A 10 -5.62 -5.93 -0.65
CA VAL A 10 -4.37 -5.15 -0.67
C VAL A 10 -3.92 -4.94 -2.10
N PHE A 11 -3.92 -3.70 -2.58
CA PHE A 11 -3.57 -3.34 -3.94
C PHE A 11 -2.17 -2.77 -4.03
N ILE A 12 -1.36 -3.30 -4.94
CA ILE A 12 -0.02 -2.82 -5.25
C ILE A 12 0.04 -2.49 -6.74
N PRO A 13 -0.29 -1.24 -7.14
CA PRO A 13 -0.24 -0.81 -8.52
C PRO A 13 1.20 -0.58 -8.96
N THR A 14 1.54 -1.04 -10.18
CA THR A 14 2.85 -0.85 -10.82
C THR A 14 2.67 -0.65 -12.33
N TYR A 15 3.65 0.03 -12.96
CA TYR A 15 3.67 0.28 -14.40
C TYR A 15 5.06 0.10 -15.00
N ASN A 16 6.03 0.94 -14.63
CA ASN A 16 7.38 0.98 -15.19
C ASN A 16 8.45 0.47 -14.23
N GLU A 17 8.11 0.34 -12.96
CA GLU A 17 9.07 0.00 -11.91
C GLU A 17 9.61 -1.41 -12.16
N PRO A 18 10.92 -1.63 -11.98
CA PRO A 18 11.51 -2.96 -12.14
C PRO A 18 11.04 -3.91 -11.01
N LEU A 19 11.02 -5.21 -11.29
CA LEU A 19 10.59 -6.22 -10.31
C LEU A 19 11.42 -6.17 -9.02
N SER A 20 12.69 -5.78 -9.08
CA SER A 20 13.57 -5.62 -7.92
C SER A 20 13.07 -4.57 -6.91
N VAL A 21 12.33 -3.56 -7.38
CA VAL A 21 11.70 -2.53 -6.54
C VAL A 21 10.37 -3.02 -5.97
N VAL A 22 9.56 -3.68 -6.80
CA VAL A 22 8.19 -4.10 -6.44
C VAL A 22 8.16 -5.34 -5.54
N ARG A 23 9.09 -6.27 -5.76
CA ARG A 23 9.18 -7.56 -5.03
C ARG A 23 9.20 -7.40 -3.49
N PRO A 24 10.02 -6.53 -2.90
CA PRO A 24 10.02 -6.33 -1.45
C PRO A 24 8.67 -5.87 -0.89
N THR A 25 7.97 -4.97 -1.60
CA THR A 25 6.65 -4.47 -1.21
C THR A 25 5.61 -5.58 -1.23
N VAL A 26 5.58 -6.41 -2.27
CA VAL A 26 4.66 -7.57 -2.35
C VAL A 26 4.91 -8.54 -1.20
N LEU A 27 6.16 -8.90 -0.93
CA LEU A 27 6.51 -9.81 0.16
C LEU A 27 6.16 -9.23 1.53
N ALA A 28 6.38 -7.93 1.74
CA ALA A 28 5.98 -7.25 2.97
C ALA A 28 4.44 -7.21 3.13
N ALA A 29 3.71 -6.98 2.05
CA ALA A 29 2.24 -7.02 2.06
C ALA A 29 1.70 -8.41 2.39
N MET A 30 2.31 -9.48 1.88
CA MET A 30 1.95 -10.87 2.23
C MET A 30 2.22 -11.20 3.71
N ALA A 31 3.17 -10.50 4.34
CA ALA A 31 3.54 -10.69 5.74
C ALA A 31 2.71 -9.83 6.71
N LEU A 32 1.67 -9.14 6.23
CA LEU A 32 0.77 -8.38 7.08
C LEU A 32 0.06 -9.28 8.09
N ASP A 33 -0.03 -8.81 9.32
CA ASP A 33 -0.60 -9.56 10.43
C ASP A 33 -2.14 -9.45 10.42
N TRP A 34 -2.77 -10.27 9.56
CA TRP A 34 -4.21 -10.38 9.36
C TRP A 34 -4.59 -11.85 9.13
N PRO A 35 -5.83 -12.30 9.45
CA PRO A 35 -6.24 -13.67 9.16
C PRO A 35 -6.13 -14.00 7.67
N ALA A 36 -5.48 -15.11 7.34
CA ALA A 36 -5.15 -15.46 5.96
C ALA A 36 -6.38 -15.66 5.05
N ASP A 37 -7.51 -16.02 5.62
CA ASP A 37 -8.79 -16.16 4.93
C ASP A 37 -9.54 -14.84 4.77
N ARG A 38 -9.04 -13.76 5.38
CA ARG A 38 -9.66 -12.43 5.42
C ARG A 38 -8.87 -11.35 4.69
N PHE A 39 -7.76 -11.69 4.02
CA PHE A 39 -7.09 -10.71 3.16
C PHE A 39 -6.50 -11.38 1.91
N LYS A 40 -6.42 -10.59 0.85
CA LYS A 40 -5.82 -10.99 -0.42
C LYS A 40 -4.92 -9.87 -0.93
N VAL A 41 -3.76 -10.26 -1.47
CA VAL A 41 -2.82 -9.31 -2.08
C VAL A 41 -2.94 -9.38 -3.60
N TYR A 42 -3.05 -8.23 -4.23
CA TYR A 42 -3.22 -8.06 -5.66
C TYR A 42 -2.09 -7.20 -6.23
N LEU A 43 -1.33 -7.76 -7.16
CA LEU A 43 -0.35 -7.04 -7.96
C LEU A 43 -1.05 -6.54 -9.23
N LEU A 44 -1.18 -5.20 -9.36
CA LEU A 44 -1.91 -4.55 -10.44
C LEU A 44 -0.90 -4.02 -11.46
N ASP A 45 -0.61 -4.79 -12.52
CA ASP A 45 0.45 -4.47 -13.47
C ASP A 45 -0.08 -3.85 -14.77
N ASP A 46 -0.01 -2.53 -14.86
CA ASP A 46 -0.31 -1.80 -16.10
C ASP A 46 0.74 -2.01 -17.21
N GLY A 47 1.92 -2.52 -16.86
CA GLY A 47 2.96 -2.92 -17.79
C GLY A 47 2.69 -4.24 -18.51
N ARG A 48 1.80 -5.06 -17.98
CA ARG A 48 1.44 -6.38 -18.56
C ARG A 48 2.66 -7.29 -18.76
N ARG A 49 3.57 -7.34 -17.79
CA ARG A 49 4.89 -7.95 -17.89
C ARG A 49 4.86 -9.41 -17.45
N GLU A 50 5.40 -10.30 -18.28
CA GLU A 50 5.40 -11.74 -18.00
C GLU A 50 6.22 -12.11 -16.74
N GLU A 51 7.33 -11.40 -16.48
CA GLU A 51 8.11 -11.59 -15.26
C GLU A 51 7.32 -11.30 -13.98
N PHE A 52 6.40 -10.31 -14.01
CA PHE A 52 5.52 -9.99 -12.89
C PHE A 52 4.43 -11.03 -12.70
N ARG A 53 3.91 -11.57 -13.82
CA ARG A 53 2.95 -12.68 -13.78
C ARG A 53 3.58 -13.93 -13.17
N ALA A 54 4.78 -14.29 -13.62
CA ALA A 54 5.53 -15.43 -13.11
C ALA A 54 5.85 -15.27 -11.62
N PHE A 55 6.31 -14.09 -11.22
CA PHE A 55 6.57 -13.76 -9.82
C PHE A 55 5.29 -13.85 -8.96
N ALA A 56 4.18 -13.29 -9.41
CA ALA A 56 2.92 -13.36 -8.69
C ALA A 56 2.46 -14.82 -8.46
N ALA A 57 2.62 -15.66 -9.48
CA ALA A 57 2.32 -17.10 -9.40
C ALA A 57 3.27 -17.82 -8.43
N GLU A 58 4.57 -17.50 -8.46
CA GLU A 58 5.59 -18.07 -7.56
C GLU A 58 5.26 -17.82 -6.09
N VAL A 59 4.87 -16.57 -5.76
CA VAL A 59 4.61 -16.18 -4.36
C VAL A 59 3.15 -16.36 -3.94
N GLY A 60 2.24 -16.65 -4.86
CA GLY A 60 0.83 -16.94 -4.58
C GLY A 60 -0.04 -15.68 -4.38
N VAL A 61 0.33 -14.54 -4.97
CA VAL A 61 -0.51 -13.34 -5.00
C VAL A 61 -1.35 -13.27 -6.26
N GLN A 62 -2.45 -12.54 -6.22
CA GLN A 62 -3.31 -12.34 -7.38
C GLN A 62 -2.66 -11.36 -8.35
N TYR A 63 -2.72 -11.65 -9.65
CA TYR A 63 -2.17 -10.79 -10.69
C TYR A 63 -3.29 -10.25 -11.55
N ILE A 64 -3.42 -8.94 -11.63
CA ILE A 64 -4.44 -8.25 -12.41
C ILE A 64 -3.77 -7.36 -13.44
N ILE A 65 -4.22 -7.50 -14.70
CA ILE A 65 -3.92 -6.61 -15.82
C ILE A 65 -5.20 -6.04 -16.39
N ARG A 66 -5.09 -4.95 -17.12
CA ARG A 66 -6.20 -4.36 -17.90
C ARG A 66 -5.82 -4.16 -19.38
N PRO A 67 -6.80 -4.04 -20.29
CA PRO A 67 -6.52 -3.94 -21.72
C PRO A 67 -5.84 -2.63 -22.15
N ASP A 68 -6.06 -1.55 -21.39
CA ASP A 68 -5.54 -0.22 -21.65
C ASP A 68 -4.94 0.43 -20.42
N ASN A 69 -4.35 1.61 -20.57
CA ASN A 69 -3.74 2.36 -19.45
C ASN A 69 -4.43 3.73 -19.25
N HIS A 70 -5.70 3.86 -19.67
CA HIS A 70 -6.45 5.09 -19.49
C HIS A 70 -6.54 5.46 -18.00
N HIS A 71 -6.40 6.74 -17.70
CA HIS A 71 -6.40 7.30 -16.34
C HIS A 71 -5.29 6.77 -15.42
N ALA A 72 -4.19 6.26 -15.98
CA ALA A 72 -3.00 5.83 -15.24
C ALA A 72 -3.34 5.03 -13.97
N LYS A 73 -2.74 5.34 -12.82
CA LYS A 73 -2.94 4.64 -11.54
C LYS A 73 -4.42 4.59 -11.12
N ALA A 74 -5.16 5.69 -11.26
CA ALA A 74 -6.58 5.72 -10.87
C ALA A 74 -7.42 4.73 -11.70
N GLY A 75 -7.17 4.64 -13.01
CA GLY A 75 -7.83 3.67 -13.87
C GLY A 75 -7.48 2.22 -13.52
N ASN A 76 -6.21 1.95 -13.16
CA ASN A 76 -5.77 0.64 -12.70
C ASN A 76 -6.49 0.22 -11.41
N LEU A 77 -6.55 1.10 -10.43
CA LEU A 77 -7.26 0.88 -9.18
C LEU A 77 -8.76 0.65 -9.40
N ASN A 78 -9.41 1.49 -10.20
CA ASN A 78 -10.83 1.35 -10.51
C ASN A 78 -11.14 0.01 -11.21
N HIS A 79 -10.25 -0.44 -12.11
CA HIS A 79 -10.39 -1.74 -12.75
C HIS A 79 -10.28 -2.89 -11.74
N ALA A 80 -9.34 -2.82 -10.81
CA ALA A 80 -9.19 -3.81 -9.76
C ALA A 80 -10.40 -3.83 -8.81
N LEU A 81 -10.94 -2.66 -8.46
CA LEU A 81 -12.15 -2.54 -7.62
C LEU A 81 -13.37 -3.27 -8.19
N GLN A 82 -13.49 -3.34 -9.52
CA GLN A 82 -14.59 -4.05 -10.18
C GLN A 82 -14.41 -5.58 -10.15
N LYS A 83 -13.21 -6.07 -9.86
CA LYS A 83 -12.85 -7.50 -9.90
C LYS A 83 -12.64 -8.13 -8.52
N THR A 84 -12.70 -7.33 -7.48
CA THR A 84 -12.42 -7.74 -6.11
C THR A 84 -13.59 -7.42 -5.20
N ASP A 85 -13.66 -8.03 -4.02
CA ASP A 85 -14.86 -8.02 -3.17
C ASP A 85 -14.57 -7.77 -1.68
N GLY A 86 -13.33 -7.41 -1.32
CA GLY A 86 -12.98 -7.08 0.06
C GLY A 86 -13.79 -5.89 0.60
N GLU A 87 -14.21 -5.95 1.85
CA GLU A 87 -14.96 -4.88 2.53
C GLU A 87 -14.12 -3.59 2.65
N LEU A 88 -12.82 -3.77 2.82
CA LEU A 88 -11.85 -2.68 2.89
C LEU A 88 -10.79 -2.86 1.81
N VAL A 89 -10.23 -1.75 1.35
CA VAL A 89 -9.14 -1.76 0.37
C VAL A 89 -7.95 -0.97 0.92
N ALA A 90 -6.79 -1.62 0.99
CA ALA A 90 -5.51 -0.99 1.31
C ALA A 90 -4.69 -0.83 0.03
N ILE A 91 -4.17 0.36 -0.22
CA ILE A 91 -3.32 0.64 -1.39
C ILE A 91 -1.92 1.00 -0.90
N PHE A 92 -0.93 0.27 -1.39
CA PHE A 92 0.49 0.60 -1.17
C PHE A 92 1.14 0.93 -2.50
N ASP A 93 1.91 2.00 -2.53
CA ASP A 93 2.80 2.25 -3.66
C ASP A 93 3.84 1.12 -3.75
N CYS A 94 4.23 0.76 -4.95
CA CYS A 94 5.03 -0.43 -5.23
C CYS A 94 6.48 -0.38 -4.69
N ASP A 95 6.90 0.78 -4.18
CA ASP A 95 8.18 1.06 -3.53
C ASP A 95 8.07 1.29 -2.01
N HIS A 96 6.89 1.07 -1.42
CA HIS A 96 6.64 1.27 0.00
C HIS A 96 6.47 -0.06 0.75
N LEU A 97 7.19 -0.19 1.87
CA LEU A 97 7.13 -1.39 2.70
C LEU A 97 6.13 -1.20 3.85
N PRO A 98 4.97 -1.88 3.82
CA PRO A 98 4.04 -1.85 4.94
C PRO A 98 4.65 -2.54 6.18
N THR A 99 4.39 -1.98 7.36
CA THR A 99 4.70 -2.66 8.61
C THR A 99 3.72 -3.81 8.85
N ARG A 100 4.15 -4.88 9.50
CA ARG A 100 3.30 -6.06 9.76
C ARG A 100 1.99 -5.73 10.47
N SER A 101 2.01 -4.76 11.38
CA SER A 101 0.85 -4.35 12.18
C SER A 101 -0.08 -3.35 11.46
N PHE A 102 0.23 -2.97 10.22
CA PHE A 102 -0.49 -1.92 9.50
C PHE A 102 -2.01 -2.12 9.51
N LEU A 103 -2.48 -3.29 9.10
CA LEU A 103 -3.93 -3.57 9.03
C LEU A 103 -4.61 -3.49 10.39
N LYS A 104 -3.97 -4.02 11.46
CA LYS A 104 -4.52 -3.94 12.81
C LYS A 104 -4.71 -2.50 13.28
N THR A 105 -3.74 -1.64 12.95
CA THR A 105 -3.82 -0.22 13.30
C THR A 105 -4.86 0.51 12.46
N ALA A 106 -4.84 0.31 11.14
CA ALA A 106 -5.71 1.02 10.21
C ALA A 106 -7.19 0.64 10.38
N VAL A 107 -7.49 -0.66 10.46
CA VAL A 107 -8.88 -1.15 10.61
C VAL A 107 -9.52 -0.68 11.92
N GLY A 108 -8.74 -0.53 12.98
CA GLY A 108 -9.22 -0.02 14.24
C GLY A 108 -9.87 1.38 14.16
N TRP A 109 -9.43 2.21 13.21
CA TRP A 109 -10.04 3.53 12.98
C TRP A 109 -11.43 3.43 12.35
N PHE A 110 -11.62 2.54 11.36
CA PHE A 110 -12.93 2.32 10.75
C PHE A 110 -13.94 1.71 11.72
N GLN A 111 -13.48 0.88 12.66
CA GLN A 111 -14.34 0.33 13.71
C GLN A 111 -14.77 1.38 14.76
N ARG A 112 -13.91 2.38 15.01
CA ARG A 112 -14.18 3.46 15.96
C ARG A 112 -15.11 4.53 15.42
N ASP A 113 -14.97 4.84 14.13
CA ASP A 113 -15.77 5.87 13.47
C ASP A 113 -16.46 5.29 12.23
N PRO A 114 -17.76 4.97 12.32
CA PRO A 114 -18.54 4.47 11.20
C PRO A 114 -18.67 5.45 10.02
N LYS A 115 -18.28 6.72 10.21
CA LYS A 115 -18.23 7.74 9.15
C LYS A 115 -16.87 7.82 8.47
N CYS A 116 -15.88 7.11 8.97
CA CYS A 116 -14.56 7.05 8.37
C CYS A 116 -14.64 6.29 7.04
N ALA A 117 -14.67 7.01 5.93
CA ALA A 117 -14.68 6.41 4.60
C ALA A 117 -13.26 6.16 4.05
N MET A 118 -12.27 6.93 4.49
CA MET A 118 -10.90 6.86 4.02
C MET A 118 -9.93 7.19 5.15
N LEU A 119 -8.84 6.44 5.23
CA LEU A 119 -7.73 6.68 6.15
C LEU A 119 -6.44 6.80 5.34
N GLN A 120 -5.69 7.85 5.59
CA GLN A 120 -4.36 8.06 5.01
C GLN A 120 -3.31 8.04 6.11
N THR A 121 -2.22 7.31 5.88
CA THR A 121 -1.14 7.20 6.86
C THR A 121 0.10 7.97 6.41
N PRO A 122 0.88 8.55 7.33
CA PRO A 122 2.12 9.23 6.98
C PRO A 122 3.21 8.25 6.51
N HIS A 123 4.12 8.72 5.67
CA HIS A 123 5.35 8.00 5.32
C HIS A 123 6.41 8.14 6.40
N HIS A 124 7.14 7.05 6.61
CA HIS A 124 8.43 7.10 7.27
C HIS A 124 9.52 6.63 6.30
N PHE A 125 10.46 7.49 5.98
CA PHE A 125 11.61 7.12 5.17
C PHE A 125 12.54 6.22 5.98
N PHE A 126 12.74 5.00 5.52
CA PHE A 126 13.61 4.03 6.19
C PHE A 126 15.10 4.34 5.98
N SER A 127 15.46 4.89 4.83
CA SER A 127 16.84 5.28 4.52
C SER A 127 16.99 6.79 4.55
N PRO A 128 18.09 7.30 5.16
CA PRO A 128 18.40 8.72 5.11
C PRO A 128 18.64 9.14 3.65
N ASP A 129 18.17 10.34 3.28
CA ASP A 129 18.40 10.89 1.97
C ASP A 129 19.91 11.15 1.73
N PRO A 130 20.35 11.38 0.48
CA PRO A 130 21.76 11.63 0.19
C PRO A 130 22.35 12.80 0.95
N PHE A 131 21.55 13.83 1.26
CA PHE A 131 21.98 15.00 2.01
C PHE A 131 22.21 14.67 3.48
N GLU A 132 21.26 13.97 4.10
CA GLU A 132 21.37 13.48 5.49
C GLU A 132 22.56 12.53 5.66
N ARG A 133 22.80 11.65 4.66
CA ARG A 133 23.95 10.72 4.67
C ARG A 133 25.28 11.47 4.59
N ASN A 134 25.39 12.45 3.71
CA ASN A 134 26.62 13.22 3.50
C ASN A 134 26.97 14.11 4.70
N LEU A 135 25.97 14.67 5.37
CA LEU A 135 26.16 15.50 6.56
C LEU A 135 26.18 14.68 7.87
N GLY A 136 25.86 13.40 7.84
CA GLY A 136 25.82 12.55 9.03
C GLY A 136 24.72 12.96 10.03
N THR A 137 23.69 13.67 9.60
CA THR A 137 22.67 14.29 10.45
C THR A 137 21.48 13.38 10.74
N PHE A 138 21.31 12.28 10.01
CA PHE A 138 20.14 11.40 10.06
C PHE A 138 19.80 10.81 11.46
N ARG A 139 20.74 10.86 12.40
CA ARG A 139 20.53 10.43 13.79
C ARG A 139 20.32 11.58 14.78
N ARG A 140 20.51 12.81 14.36
CA ARG A 140 20.53 13.99 15.26
C ARG A 140 19.49 15.03 14.91
N VAL A 141 19.06 15.08 13.67
CA VAL A 141 18.07 16.03 13.16
C VAL A 141 16.96 15.24 12.50
N PRO A 142 15.67 15.48 12.83
CA PRO A 142 14.55 14.90 12.10
C PRO A 142 14.69 15.25 10.63
N ASN A 143 14.53 14.27 9.73
CA ASN A 143 14.55 14.56 8.31
C ASN A 143 13.37 15.43 7.89
N GLU A 144 13.46 16.00 6.71
CA GLU A 144 12.43 16.89 6.17
C GLU A 144 11.06 16.22 6.15
N GLY A 145 11.00 14.93 5.83
CA GLY A 145 9.79 14.11 5.91
C GLY A 145 9.25 13.97 7.33
N ALA A 146 10.11 13.66 8.31
CA ALA A 146 9.69 13.55 9.70
C ALA A 146 9.22 14.89 10.28
N LEU A 147 9.87 16.01 9.88
CA LEU A 147 9.46 17.35 10.24
C LEU A 147 8.12 17.71 9.57
N PHE A 148 8.00 17.43 8.28
CA PHE A 148 6.81 17.72 7.49
C PHE A 148 5.60 16.92 8.00
N TYR A 149 5.75 15.61 8.14
CA TYR A 149 4.67 14.73 8.60
C TYR A 149 4.37 14.84 10.10
N GLY A 150 5.35 15.19 10.91
CA GLY A 150 5.17 15.32 12.36
C GLY A 150 4.64 16.66 12.84
N LEU A 151 4.97 17.77 12.15
CA LEU A 151 4.67 19.14 12.59
C LEU A 151 3.77 19.93 11.64
N ILE A 152 3.81 19.67 10.34
CA ILE A 152 3.19 20.52 9.32
C ILE A 152 1.93 19.89 8.73
N GLN A 153 1.82 18.56 8.71
CA GLN A 153 0.70 17.87 8.08
C GLN A 153 -0.54 17.84 8.99
N ALA A 154 -1.28 18.96 8.99
CA ALA A 154 -2.68 19.00 9.38
C ALA A 154 -3.63 19.12 8.15
N GLY A 155 -3.13 18.85 6.93
CA GLY A 155 -3.85 19.08 5.67
C GLY A 155 -3.84 17.87 4.71
N PRO A 156 -4.77 17.83 3.72
CA PRO A 156 -5.17 16.61 2.99
C PRO A 156 -4.32 16.19 1.78
N ASP A 157 -3.10 16.70 1.56
CA ASP A 157 -2.50 16.70 0.23
C ASP A 157 -1.31 15.76 -0.04
N PHE A 158 -0.99 14.75 0.79
CA PHE A 158 0.12 13.82 0.50
C PHE A 158 -0.25 12.35 0.73
N TRP A 159 0.01 11.52 -0.31
CA TRP A 159 -0.52 10.15 -0.51
C TRP A 159 0.53 9.05 -0.34
N PRO A 160 0.60 8.33 0.75
CA PRO A 160 1.43 7.13 0.80
C PRO A 160 0.74 5.79 0.90
N ALA A 161 -0.08 5.58 1.87
CA ALA A 161 -0.95 4.42 1.88
C ALA A 161 -2.37 4.89 2.09
N THR A 162 -3.24 4.54 1.16
CA THR A 162 -4.65 4.87 1.24
C THR A 162 -5.43 3.63 1.59
N PHE A 163 -6.26 3.76 2.60
CA PHE A 163 -7.15 2.71 3.04
C PHE A 163 -8.59 3.23 2.99
N PHE A 164 -9.49 2.54 2.34
CA PHE A 164 -10.87 2.99 2.23
C PHE A 164 -11.88 1.86 2.37
N CYS A 165 -13.09 2.23 2.81
CA CYS A 165 -14.23 1.34 2.87
C CYS A 165 -14.87 1.26 1.48
N ARG A 166 -15.18 0.06 1.03
CA ARG A 166 -15.98 -0.15 -0.17
C ARG A 166 -17.44 0.05 0.22
N SER A 167 -18.07 1.09 -0.31
CA SER A 167 -19.51 1.36 -0.13
C SER A 167 -20.35 0.45 -0.99
#